data_8841c29ae1631fcad6a9ed46a8973c6c
#
_entry.id   8841c29ae1631fcad6a9ed46a8973c6c
#
_cell.length_a   1.000
_cell.length_b   1.000
_cell.length_c   1.000
_cell.angle_alpha   90.00
_cell.angle_beta   90.00
_cell.angle_gamma   90.00
#
_symmetry.space_group_name_H-M   'P 1'
#
loop_
_entity.id
_entity.type
_entity.pdbx_description
1 polymer ?
#
loop_
_entity_poly.entity_id
_entity_poly.type
_entity_poly.pdbx_seq_one_letter_code
_entity_poly.pdbx_strand_id
1 'polypeptide(L)'
;MNYPKEWTQKEFLQNKIKLEKEGIQVLLVDTILSSIEKADTIVYNPYEMKNYPDGTVFVFYCDSGKATLDRLQEYQEKFPNHICISLKGGRGYWRKNMMVLDEDV
;
A
#
# COMPACT_ATOMS: atom_id res chain seq x y z
N MET A 1 4.14 9.75 13.67
CA MET A 1 4.56 9.96 12.26
C MET A 1 3.33 10.27 11.42
N ASN A 2 3.43 11.32 10.61
CA ASN A 2 2.35 11.67 9.69
C ASN A 2 2.57 10.98 8.35
N TYR A 3 1.60 10.19 7.93
CA TYR A 3 1.65 9.50 6.65
C TYR A 3 0.98 10.35 5.57
N PRO A 4 1.54 10.41 4.35
CA PRO A 4 0.88 11.07 3.24
C PRO A 4 -0.33 10.27 2.78
N LYS A 5 -1.14 10.88 1.92
CA LYS A 5 -2.31 10.19 1.36
C LYS A 5 -1.93 9.17 0.29
N GLU A 6 -0.80 9.39 -0.39
CA GLU A 6 -0.37 8.49 -1.45
C GLU A 6 1.15 8.36 -1.49
N TRP A 7 1.59 7.22 -2.01
CA TRP A 7 3.00 6.94 -2.28
C TRP A 7 3.14 6.58 -3.75
N THR A 8 4.25 7.00 -4.37
CA THR A 8 4.67 6.46 -5.65
C THR A 8 5.18 5.04 -5.44
N GLN A 9 5.40 4.31 -6.55
CA GLN A 9 5.99 2.98 -6.46
C GLN A 9 7.33 3.01 -5.74
N LYS A 10 8.18 3.99 -6.06
CA LYS A 10 9.49 4.11 -5.41
C LYS A 10 9.34 4.35 -3.91
N GLU A 11 8.45 5.26 -3.54
CA GLU A 11 8.19 5.54 -2.12
C GLU A 11 7.62 4.31 -1.39
N PHE A 12 6.74 3.56 -2.06
CA PHE A 12 6.23 2.31 -1.49
C PHE A 12 7.37 1.33 -1.21
N LEU A 13 8.25 1.12 -2.19
CA LEU A 13 9.36 0.17 -2.03
C LEU A 13 10.33 0.62 -0.94
N GLN A 14 10.68 1.90 -0.90
CA GLN A 14 11.57 2.45 0.13
C GLN A 14 10.95 2.33 1.52
N ASN A 15 9.70 2.73 1.65
CA ASN A 15 9.02 2.70 2.95
C ASN A 15 8.74 1.28 3.42
N LYS A 16 8.48 0.36 2.49
CA LYS A 16 8.32 -1.05 2.83
C LYS A 16 9.58 -1.60 3.49
N ILE A 17 10.74 -1.36 2.89
CA ILE A 17 12.02 -1.81 3.46
C ILE A 17 12.21 -1.19 4.85
N LYS A 18 12.05 0.12 4.95
CA LYS A 18 12.28 0.85 6.19
C LYS A 18 11.34 0.42 7.31
N LEU A 19 10.05 0.35 7.03
CA LEU A 19 9.04 0.04 8.04
C LEU A 19 9.08 -1.42 8.46
N GLU A 20 9.37 -2.33 7.53
CA GLU A 20 9.47 -3.75 7.88
C GLU A 20 10.68 -4.04 8.75
N LYS A 21 11.75 -3.28 8.64
CA LYS A 21 12.87 -3.34 9.58
C LYS A 21 12.45 -2.95 11.00
N GLU A 22 11.42 -2.12 11.12
CA GLU A 22 10.88 -1.68 12.41
C GLU A 22 9.76 -2.60 12.90
N GLY A 23 9.48 -3.70 12.18
CA GLY A 23 8.43 -4.64 12.55
C GLY A 23 7.03 -4.25 12.07
N ILE A 24 6.92 -3.26 11.18
CA ILE A 24 5.64 -2.80 10.63
C ILE A 24 5.44 -3.43 9.26
N GLN A 25 4.38 -4.21 9.10
CA GLN A 25 4.07 -4.86 7.83
C GLN A 25 3.47 -3.86 6.83
N VAL A 26 3.92 -3.92 5.58
CA VAL A 26 3.45 -3.04 4.50
C VAL A 26 2.96 -3.92 3.35
N LEU A 27 1.69 -3.78 3.00
CA LEU A 27 1.03 -4.64 1.99
C LEU A 27 0.38 -3.80 0.90
N LEU A 28 0.48 -4.29 -0.34
CA LEU A 28 -0.36 -3.78 -1.42
C LEU A 28 -1.74 -4.43 -1.32
N VAL A 29 -2.78 -3.63 -1.50
CA VAL A 29 -4.17 -4.09 -1.46
C VAL A 29 -4.79 -3.92 -2.84
N ASP A 30 -5.11 -5.05 -3.46
CA ASP A 30 -5.69 -5.10 -4.79
C ASP A 30 -7.19 -4.84 -4.73
N THR A 31 -7.66 -3.76 -5.34
CA THR A 31 -9.08 -3.42 -5.39
C THR A 31 -9.73 -3.74 -6.75
N ILE A 32 -8.97 -4.32 -7.69
CA ILE A 32 -9.43 -4.57 -9.06
C ILE A 32 -9.25 -6.01 -9.52
N LEU A 33 -8.90 -6.91 -8.60
CA LEU A 33 -8.66 -8.33 -8.89
C LEU A 33 -7.61 -8.54 -9.99
N SER A 34 -6.55 -7.75 -9.95
CA SER A 34 -5.44 -7.82 -10.89
C SER A 34 -4.14 -7.61 -10.15
N SER A 35 -3.57 -8.70 -9.63
CA SER A 35 -2.41 -8.63 -8.76
C SER A 35 -1.16 -8.10 -9.47
N ILE A 36 -0.31 -7.44 -8.68
CA ILE A 36 1.01 -7.00 -9.14
C ILE A 36 2.00 -8.09 -8.74
N GLU A 37 2.71 -8.63 -9.73
CA GLU A 37 3.68 -9.69 -9.49
C GLU A 37 4.85 -9.19 -8.63
N LYS A 38 5.42 -10.09 -7.84
CA LYS A 38 6.62 -9.87 -7.02
C LYS A 38 6.45 -8.83 -5.92
N ALA A 39 5.22 -8.51 -5.55
CA ALA A 39 4.95 -7.64 -4.41
C ALA A 39 4.05 -8.37 -3.43
N ASP A 40 4.17 -8.03 -2.14
CA ASP A 40 3.26 -8.56 -1.14
C ASP A 40 1.89 -7.95 -1.36
N THR A 41 1.04 -8.68 -2.04
CA THR A 41 -0.28 -8.20 -2.47
C THR A 41 -1.36 -9.08 -1.84
N ILE A 42 -2.37 -8.42 -1.29
CA ILE A 42 -3.58 -9.08 -0.80
C ILE A 42 -4.77 -8.52 -1.57
N VAL A 43 -5.81 -9.33 -1.72
CA VAL A 43 -7.06 -8.86 -2.30
C VAL A 43 -7.87 -8.13 -1.23
N TYR A 44 -8.50 -7.03 -1.59
CA TYR A 44 -9.33 -6.25 -0.66
C TYR A 44 -10.39 -7.16 -0.03
N ASN A 45 -10.30 -7.32 1.27
CA ASN A 45 -11.24 -8.08 2.07
C ASN A 45 -11.28 -7.45 3.47
N PRO A 46 -12.28 -6.60 3.74
CA PRO A 46 -12.30 -5.86 5.00
C PRO A 46 -12.40 -6.75 6.24
N TYR A 47 -13.00 -7.92 6.12
CA TYR A 47 -13.10 -8.84 7.25
C TYR A 47 -11.74 -9.41 7.65
N GLU A 48 -10.96 -9.85 6.67
CA GLU A 48 -9.63 -10.38 6.93
C GLU A 48 -8.61 -9.28 7.26
N MET A 49 -8.72 -8.14 6.58
CA MET A 49 -7.78 -7.04 6.76
C MET A 49 -7.81 -6.47 8.18
N LYS A 50 -8.95 -6.49 8.83
CA LYS A 50 -9.08 -6.03 10.22
C LYS A 50 -8.28 -6.88 11.21
N ASN A 51 -7.91 -8.10 10.83
CA ASN A 51 -7.17 -9.02 11.70
C ASN A 51 -5.66 -8.80 11.65
N TYR A 52 -5.17 -7.97 10.74
CA TYR A 52 -3.75 -7.61 10.73
C TYR A 52 -3.42 -6.75 11.96
N PRO A 53 -2.17 -6.82 12.44
CA PRO A 53 -1.79 -6.02 13.62
C PRO A 53 -2.07 -4.54 13.44
N ASP A 54 -2.39 -3.86 14.54
CA ASP A 54 -2.55 -2.40 14.54
C ASP A 54 -1.26 -1.75 14.01
N GLY A 55 -1.42 -0.71 13.19
CA GLY A 55 -0.28 -0.03 12.58
C GLY A 55 0.18 -0.62 11.26
N THR A 56 -0.37 -1.78 10.84
CA THR A 56 -0.08 -2.32 9.49
C THR A 56 -0.44 -1.28 8.44
N VAL A 57 0.42 -1.13 7.44
CA VAL A 57 0.22 -0.16 6.36
C VAL A 57 -0.38 -0.87 5.15
N PHE A 58 -1.58 -0.44 4.77
CA PHE A 58 -2.26 -0.92 3.58
C PHE A 58 -2.10 0.12 2.47
N VAL A 59 -1.48 -0.29 1.37
CA VAL A 59 -1.31 0.56 0.19
C VAL A 59 -2.28 0.07 -0.88
N PHE A 60 -3.38 0.78 -1.02
CA PHE A 60 -4.47 0.41 -1.95
C PHE A 60 -4.11 0.81 -3.37
N TYR A 61 -4.36 -0.06 -4.34
CA TYR A 61 -4.17 0.31 -5.73
C TYR A 61 -5.37 -0.05 -6.60
N CYS A 62 -5.56 0.75 -7.64
CA CYS A 62 -6.48 0.53 -8.73
C CYS A 62 -5.71 0.69 -10.04
N ASP A 63 -6.39 0.91 -11.16
CA ASP A 63 -5.69 1.04 -12.45
C ASP A 63 -4.82 2.30 -12.54
N SER A 64 -5.35 3.46 -12.11
CA SER A 64 -4.67 4.76 -12.25
C SER A 64 -4.28 5.43 -10.94
N GLY A 65 -4.74 4.91 -9.82
CA GLY A 65 -4.57 5.53 -8.51
C GLY A 65 -5.63 6.55 -8.15
N LYS A 66 -6.52 6.91 -9.07
CA LYS A 66 -7.55 7.91 -8.81
C LYS A 66 -8.67 7.40 -7.92
N ALA A 67 -9.20 6.21 -8.22
CA ALA A 67 -10.30 5.64 -7.45
C ALA A 67 -9.90 5.37 -6.00
N THR A 68 -8.69 4.82 -5.79
CA THR A 68 -8.22 4.53 -4.43
C THR A 68 -7.93 5.80 -3.64
N LEU A 69 -7.45 6.85 -4.32
CA LEU A 69 -7.25 8.13 -3.65
C LEU A 69 -8.59 8.76 -3.25
N ASP A 70 -9.59 8.71 -4.14
CA ASP A 70 -10.93 9.23 -3.85
C ASP A 70 -11.61 8.50 -2.69
N ARG A 71 -11.32 7.20 -2.52
CA ARG A 71 -11.93 6.37 -1.48
C ARG A 71 -11.08 6.25 -0.22
N LEU A 72 -9.96 6.93 -0.17
CA LEU A 72 -9.01 6.72 0.92
C LEU A 72 -9.61 7.03 2.29
N GLN A 73 -10.42 8.06 2.38
CA GLN A 73 -11.08 8.41 3.64
C GLN A 73 -12.01 7.28 4.11
N GLU A 74 -12.76 6.67 3.19
CA GLU A 74 -13.63 5.55 3.50
C GLU A 74 -12.84 4.35 4.01
N TYR A 75 -11.70 4.06 3.37
CA TYR A 75 -10.82 2.99 3.83
C TYR A 75 -10.31 3.26 5.24
N GLN A 76 -9.87 4.50 5.49
CA GLN A 76 -9.36 4.83 6.82
C GLN A 76 -10.44 4.74 7.90
N GLU A 77 -11.68 5.05 7.57
CA GLU A 77 -12.80 4.88 8.49
C GLU A 77 -13.09 3.41 8.80
N LYS A 78 -12.91 2.53 7.81
CA LYS A 78 -13.06 1.08 7.99
C LYS A 78 -11.92 0.47 8.79
N PHE A 79 -10.73 1.01 8.66
CA PHE A 79 -9.52 0.49 9.30
C PHE A 79 -8.90 1.56 10.20
N PRO A 80 -9.59 1.96 11.28
CA PRO A 80 -9.11 3.08 12.12
C PRO A 80 -7.81 2.77 12.86
N ASN A 81 -7.46 1.50 13.02
CA ASN A 81 -6.22 1.10 13.71
C ASN A 81 -5.08 0.81 12.74
N HIS A 82 -5.28 1.01 11.45
CA HIS A 82 -4.30 0.73 10.41
C HIS A 82 -4.01 2.02 9.62
N ILE A 83 -2.96 1.99 8.82
CA ILE A 83 -2.56 3.12 8.00
C ILE A 83 -2.99 2.84 6.57
N CYS A 84 -3.73 3.76 5.96
CA CYS A 84 -4.25 3.61 4.60
C CYS A 84 -3.59 4.63 3.67
N ILE A 85 -2.97 4.13 2.61
CA ILE A 85 -2.23 4.91 1.61
C ILE A 85 -2.76 4.50 0.23
N SER A 86 -2.84 5.44 -0.72
CA SER A 86 -3.16 5.14 -2.11
C SER A 86 -1.87 5.04 -2.92
N LEU A 87 -1.76 4.03 -3.78
CA LEU A 87 -0.61 3.90 -4.68
C LEU A 87 -0.78 4.86 -5.85
N LYS A 88 0.05 5.88 -5.93
CA LYS A 88 0.00 6.88 -6.99
C LYS A 88 0.31 6.22 -8.34
N GLY A 89 -0.53 6.48 -9.33
CA GLY A 89 -0.39 5.87 -10.65
C GLY A 89 -0.97 4.47 -10.75
N GLY A 90 -1.23 3.83 -9.64
CA GLY A 90 -1.85 2.51 -9.58
C GLY A 90 -1.07 1.43 -10.34
N ARG A 91 -1.79 0.40 -10.78
CA ARG A 91 -1.19 -0.69 -11.51
C ARG A 91 -0.69 -0.26 -12.90
N GLY A 92 -1.34 0.73 -13.50
CA GLY A 92 -0.99 1.20 -14.84
C GLY A 92 0.43 1.78 -14.96
N TYR A 93 0.93 2.37 -13.89
CA TYR A 93 2.27 2.96 -13.86
C TYR A 93 3.30 2.09 -13.15
N TRP A 94 2.93 0.88 -12.75
CA TRP A 94 3.85 -0.03 -12.06
C TRP A 94 4.94 -0.51 -13.00
N ARG A 95 6.21 -0.35 -12.58
CA ARG A 95 7.37 -0.79 -13.34
C ARG A 95 7.89 -2.09 -12.75
N LYS A 96 7.90 -3.16 -13.53
CA LYS A 96 8.25 -4.51 -13.07
C LYS A 96 9.68 -4.64 -12.57
N ASN A 97 10.59 -3.87 -13.11
CA ASN A 97 12.02 -4.01 -12.82
C ASN A 97 12.57 -2.90 -11.94
N MET A 98 11.69 -2.12 -11.30
CA MET A 98 12.17 -1.09 -10.39
C MET A 98 12.79 -1.74 -9.16
N MET A 99 14.02 -1.33 -8.84
CA MET A 99 14.72 -1.80 -7.66
C MET A 99 15.04 -0.61 -6.75
N VAL A 100 14.89 -0.86 -5.44
CA VAL A 100 15.28 0.10 -4.40
C VAL A 100 16.22 -0.64 -3.46
N LEU A 101 17.43 -0.12 -3.30
CA LEU A 101 18.43 -0.71 -2.45
C LEU A 101 18.26 -0.23 -1.01
N ASP A 102 18.72 -1.04 -0.04
CA ASP A 102 18.64 -0.67 1.38
C ASP A 102 19.28 0.68 1.67
N GLU A 103 20.36 1.00 0.98
CA GLU A 103 21.06 2.27 1.15
C GLU A 103 20.29 3.48 0.62
N ASP A 104 19.20 3.28 -0.11
CA ASP A 104 18.35 4.36 -0.59
C ASP A 104 17.33 4.83 0.46
N VAL A 105 17.30 4.17 1.60
CA VAL A 105 16.30 4.46 2.64
C VAL A 105 16.94 4.79 3.99
#